data_7904e1d1a5d6190b3602ff1bc1594bad
#
_entry.id   7904e1d1a5d6190b3602ff1bc1594bad
#
_cell.length_a   1.000
_cell.length_b   1.000
_cell.length_c   1.000
_cell.angle_alpha   90.00
_cell.angle_beta   90.00
_cell.angle_gamma   90.00
#
_symmetry.space_group_name_H-M   'P 1'
#
loop_
_entity.id
_entity.type
_entity.pdbx_description
1 polymer ?
#
loop_
_entity_poly.entity_id
_entity_poly.type
_entity_poly.pdbx_seq_one_letter_code
_entity_poly.pdbx_strand_id
1 'polypeptide(L)'
;GVITGFATILDYPFYIVAQNFKVLCGGISKAQCDKIAKCIDAAEKNATPVIYLLNSQGVQLGEGVTALEGLAKVLMRATQLKGVVPQYAVVNGEVYGSLATLCAIADFTFFTKKSYLAVNSPLVIAAKTGKDVKKEDVGTAQALDKTGLVSFVTEGMEEIREKIAEITEIVSSPMLDAELNDAVPALNNADKLNAAAIAGMLENAVEVNALCAPEAKTYLCRIGGIAAAAVVFDGGENAAELNAGNLAKVREFAEFA
;
A
#
# COMPACT_ATOMS: atom_id res chain seq x y z
N GLY A 1 -3.73 -0.13 -22.41
CA GLY A 1 -2.42 0.36 -22.37
C GLY A 1 -1.96 0.85 -20.99
N VAL A 2 -0.66 0.98 -20.86
CA VAL A 2 -0.04 1.55 -19.69
C VAL A 2 0.71 2.83 -20.06
N ILE A 3 0.60 3.84 -19.20
CA ILE A 3 1.38 5.07 -19.25
C ILE A 3 2.40 4.99 -18.12
N THR A 4 3.66 5.29 -18.41
CA THR A 4 4.70 5.39 -17.40
C THR A 4 5.36 6.74 -17.52
N GLY A 5 5.75 7.34 -16.43
CA GLY A 5 6.35 8.66 -16.41
C GLY A 5 6.97 9.01 -15.07
N PHE A 6 7.45 10.23 -15.00
CA PHE A 6 7.96 10.85 -13.79
C PHE A 6 7.04 12.03 -13.46
N ALA A 7 6.72 12.20 -12.19
CA ALA A 7 5.85 13.28 -11.71
C ALA A 7 6.28 13.70 -10.30
N THR A 8 5.74 14.82 -9.83
CA THR A 8 5.92 15.31 -8.47
C THR A 8 4.58 15.44 -7.76
N ILE A 9 4.54 15.11 -6.48
CA ILE A 9 3.42 15.37 -5.58
C ILE A 9 3.98 16.18 -4.41
N LEU A 10 3.54 17.43 -4.25
CA LEU A 10 4.04 18.35 -3.24
C LEU A 10 5.59 18.36 -3.18
N ASP A 11 6.20 18.57 -4.37
CA ASP A 11 7.66 18.62 -4.60
C ASP A 11 8.43 17.30 -4.43
N TYR A 12 7.80 16.22 -3.95
CA TYR A 12 8.41 14.89 -3.91
C TYR A 12 8.34 14.20 -5.27
N PRO A 13 9.46 13.62 -5.76
CA PRO A 13 9.51 12.93 -7.05
C PRO A 13 8.95 11.50 -6.95
N PHE A 14 8.28 11.06 -8.02
CA PHE A 14 7.75 9.71 -8.16
C PHE A 14 7.89 9.19 -9.58
N TYR A 15 8.16 7.90 -9.71
CA TYR A 15 7.86 7.17 -10.94
C TYR A 15 6.40 6.69 -10.91
N ILE A 16 5.70 6.89 -12.01
CA ILE A 16 4.27 6.59 -12.13
C ILE A 16 4.06 5.49 -13.17
N VAL A 17 3.29 4.48 -12.79
CA VAL A 17 2.74 3.46 -13.67
C VAL A 17 1.22 3.59 -13.64
N ALA A 18 0.60 4.04 -14.72
CA ALA A 18 -0.85 4.23 -14.79
C ALA A 18 -1.48 3.34 -15.85
N GLN A 19 -2.41 2.50 -15.47
CA GLN A 19 -3.18 1.68 -16.39
C GLN A 19 -4.35 2.44 -16.98
N ASN A 20 -4.51 2.34 -18.30
CA ASN A 20 -5.66 2.89 -19.00
C ASN A 20 -6.71 1.82 -19.25
N PHE A 21 -7.75 1.80 -18.41
CA PHE A 21 -8.85 0.85 -18.51
C PHE A 21 -9.63 0.93 -19.85
N LYS A 22 -9.64 2.08 -20.51
CA LYS A 22 -10.29 2.24 -21.82
C LYS A 22 -9.63 1.43 -22.93
N VAL A 23 -8.41 0.96 -22.72
CA VAL A 23 -7.69 0.11 -23.68
C VAL A 23 -7.76 -1.34 -23.20
N LEU A 24 -8.56 -2.15 -23.85
CA LEU A 24 -8.76 -3.57 -23.56
C LEU A 24 -9.03 -3.86 -22.07
N CYS A 25 -9.88 -3.03 -21.44
CA CYS A 25 -10.20 -3.12 -20.02
C CYS A 25 -8.97 -3.20 -19.09
N GLY A 26 -7.89 -2.45 -19.43
CA GLY A 26 -6.64 -2.49 -18.67
C GLY A 26 -5.88 -3.82 -18.80
N GLY A 27 -6.22 -4.65 -19.77
CA GLY A 27 -5.64 -5.99 -19.94
C GLY A 27 -4.13 -5.95 -20.09
N ILE A 28 -3.43 -6.81 -19.36
CA ILE A 28 -1.97 -6.87 -19.30
C ILE A 28 -1.39 -7.64 -20.48
N SER A 29 -0.52 -7.00 -21.24
CA SER A 29 0.27 -7.57 -22.34
C SER A 29 1.76 -7.60 -21.99
N LYS A 30 2.55 -8.40 -22.72
CA LYS A 30 4.01 -8.44 -22.59
C LYS A 30 4.63 -7.04 -22.78
N ALA A 31 4.20 -6.32 -23.80
CA ALA A 31 4.72 -4.96 -24.09
C ALA A 31 4.43 -3.97 -22.94
N GLN A 32 3.28 -4.08 -22.29
CA GLN A 32 2.98 -3.28 -21.09
C GLN A 32 3.88 -3.68 -19.93
N CYS A 33 4.05 -4.98 -19.68
CA CYS A 33 4.92 -5.51 -18.63
C CYS A 33 6.37 -5.04 -18.81
N ASP A 34 6.91 -5.10 -20.03
CA ASP A 34 8.26 -4.62 -20.32
C ASP A 34 8.40 -3.12 -20.05
N LYS A 35 7.35 -2.33 -20.31
CA LYS A 35 7.33 -0.90 -20.01
C LYS A 35 7.28 -0.64 -18.50
N ILE A 36 6.46 -1.40 -17.77
CA ILE A 36 6.37 -1.32 -16.30
C ILE A 36 7.70 -1.69 -15.67
N ALA A 37 8.31 -2.81 -16.07
CA ALA A 37 9.59 -3.27 -15.55
C ALA A 37 10.69 -2.22 -15.74
N LYS A 38 10.75 -1.58 -16.92
CA LYS A 38 11.70 -0.47 -17.16
C LYS A 38 11.46 0.74 -16.26
N CYS A 39 10.20 1.01 -15.91
CA CYS A 39 9.87 2.08 -14.98
C CYS A 39 10.35 1.76 -13.56
N ILE A 40 10.18 0.51 -13.13
CA ILE A 40 10.68 0.00 -11.83
C ILE A 40 12.21 0.05 -11.81
N ASP A 41 12.90 -0.43 -12.86
CA ASP A 41 14.37 -0.37 -12.97
C ASP A 41 14.89 1.09 -12.89
N ALA A 42 14.15 2.04 -13.46
CA ALA A 42 14.50 3.47 -13.37
C ALA A 42 14.28 4.04 -11.96
N ALA A 43 13.23 3.62 -11.28
CA ALA A 43 12.95 4.01 -9.91
C ALA A 43 14.03 3.51 -8.94
N GLU A 44 14.43 2.25 -9.07
CA GLU A 44 15.53 1.65 -8.30
C GLU A 44 16.83 2.45 -8.51
N LYS A 45 17.21 2.67 -9.79
CA LYS A 45 18.45 3.39 -10.14
C LYS A 45 18.50 4.81 -9.57
N ASN A 46 17.37 5.49 -9.49
CA ASN A 46 17.28 6.88 -9.04
C ASN A 46 16.85 7.00 -7.57
N ALA A 47 16.72 5.89 -6.85
CA ALA A 47 16.23 5.84 -5.48
C ALA A 47 14.94 6.65 -5.29
N THR A 48 13.98 6.49 -6.22
CA THR A 48 12.75 7.28 -6.27
C THR A 48 11.53 6.38 -6.07
N PRO A 49 10.58 6.73 -5.21
CA PRO A 49 9.36 5.96 -4.98
C PRO A 49 8.53 5.69 -6.25
N VAL A 50 7.77 4.59 -6.25
CA VAL A 50 6.90 4.19 -7.37
C VAL A 50 5.44 4.21 -6.96
N ILE A 51 4.58 4.80 -7.80
CA ILE A 51 3.13 4.73 -7.67
C ILE A 51 2.55 3.90 -8.82
N TYR A 52 1.84 2.84 -8.48
CA TYR A 52 1.08 2.01 -9.41
C TYR A 52 -0.40 2.39 -9.35
N LEU A 53 -0.91 3.09 -10.36
CA LEU A 53 -2.33 3.37 -10.53
C LEU A 53 -2.96 2.20 -11.30
N LEU A 54 -3.63 1.30 -10.59
CA LEU A 54 -4.07 0.01 -11.08
C LEU A 54 -5.58 0.01 -11.39
N ASN A 55 -5.92 -0.48 -12.59
CA ASN A 55 -7.27 -0.76 -13.02
C ASN A 55 -7.22 -1.75 -14.19
N SER A 56 -7.52 -3.04 -13.95
CA SER A 56 -7.29 -4.11 -14.92
C SER A 56 -8.18 -5.31 -14.70
N GLN A 57 -8.70 -5.86 -15.78
CA GLN A 57 -9.41 -7.14 -15.81
C GLN A 57 -8.48 -8.36 -15.86
N GLY A 58 -7.17 -8.17 -15.80
CA GLY A 58 -6.19 -9.25 -15.80
C GLY A 58 -5.39 -9.37 -17.10
N VAL A 59 -4.80 -10.54 -17.32
CA VAL A 59 -3.89 -10.80 -18.43
C VAL A 59 -4.66 -10.95 -19.74
N GLN A 60 -4.10 -10.43 -20.84
CA GLN A 60 -4.61 -10.64 -22.19
C GLN A 60 -4.41 -12.10 -22.63
N LEU A 61 -5.48 -12.88 -22.62
CA LEU A 61 -5.43 -14.31 -22.91
C LEU A 61 -4.90 -14.61 -24.33
N GLY A 62 -5.11 -13.71 -25.29
CA GLY A 62 -4.63 -13.86 -26.68
C GLY A 62 -3.11 -13.88 -26.83
N GLU A 63 -2.36 -13.37 -25.85
CA GLU A 63 -0.88 -13.43 -25.85
C GLU A 63 -0.33 -14.71 -25.19
N GLY A 64 -1.18 -15.48 -24.54
CA GLY A 64 -0.79 -16.76 -23.93
C GLY A 64 0.34 -16.63 -22.91
N VAL A 65 1.32 -17.50 -23.00
CA VAL A 65 2.45 -17.60 -22.04
C VAL A 65 3.33 -16.34 -22.04
N THR A 66 3.41 -15.63 -23.16
CA THR A 66 4.29 -14.43 -23.24
C THR A 66 3.82 -13.29 -22.35
N ALA A 67 2.51 -13.13 -22.17
CA ALA A 67 1.97 -12.15 -21.23
C ALA A 67 2.25 -12.55 -19.76
N LEU A 68 2.20 -13.87 -19.46
CA LEU A 68 2.53 -14.38 -18.12
C LEU A 68 4.03 -14.20 -17.80
N GLU A 69 4.91 -14.44 -18.78
CA GLU A 69 6.34 -14.17 -18.66
C GLU A 69 6.61 -12.70 -18.35
N GLY A 70 5.95 -11.79 -19.10
CA GLY A 70 6.06 -10.36 -18.85
C GLY A 70 5.60 -9.97 -17.45
N LEU A 71 4.46 -10.51 -17.00
CA LEU A 71 3.92 -10.25 -15.67
C LEU A 71 4.85 -10.79 -14.56
N ALA A 72 5.39 -12.00 -14.72
CA ALA A 72 6.36 -12.57 -13.78
C ALA A 72 7.60 -11.66 -13.63
N LYS A 73 8.07 -11.06 -14.73
CA LYS A 73 9.16 -10.07 -14.70
C LYS A 73 8.80 -8.84 -13.88
N VAL A 74 7.57 -8.30 -14.04
CA VAL A 74 7.09 -7.14 -13.24
C VAL A 74 7.07 -7.49 -11.76
N LEU A 75 6.45 -8.61 -11.38
CA LEU A 75 6.35 -9.04 -9.99
C LEU A 75 7.74 -9.28 -9.37
N MET A 76 8.65 -9.90 -10.12
CA MET A 76 10.03 -10.12 -9.68
C MET A 76 10.73 -8.78 -9.40
N ARG A 77 10.63 -7.80 -10.32
CA ARG A 77 11.24 -6.48 -10.13
C ARG A 77 10.63 -5.71 -8.96
N ALA A 78 9.31 -5.74 -8.82
CA ALA A 78 8.65 -5.13 -7.67
C ALA A 78 9.08 -5.76 -6.34
N THR A 79 9.23 -7.09 -6.30
CA THR A 79 9.73 -7.79 -5.10
C THR A 79 11.18 -7.41 -4.77
N GLN A 80 12.04 -7.28 -5.78
CA GLN A 80 13.43 -6.83 -5.59
C GLN A 80 13.54 -5.39 -5.11
N LEU A 81 12.57 -4.55 -5.48
CA LEU A 81 12.52 -3.15 -5.09
C LEU A 81 12.04 -2.96 -3.63
N LYS A 82 11.38 -3.97 -3.03
CA LYS A 82 10.89 -3.91 -1.65
C LYS A 82 12.05 -3.67 -0.67
N GLY A 83 11.89 -2.70 0.21
CA GLY A 83 12.95 -2.26 1.14
C GLY A 83 14.04 -1.38 0.52
N VAL A 84 13.96 -1.05 -0.77
CA VAL A 84 14.90 -0.13 -1.45
C VAL A 84 14.28 1.26 -1.61
N VAL A 85 13.08 1.34 -2.16
CA VAL A 85 12.28 2.56 -2.24
C VAL A 85 10.81 2.25 -1.98
N PRO A 86 10.03 3.19 -1.43
CA PRO A 86 8.60 3.00 -1.18
C PRO A 86 7.81 2.70 -2.46
N GLN A 87 6.93 1.74 -2.38
CA GLN A 87 6.02 1.33 -3.44
C GLN A 87 4.56 1.53 -3.01
N TYR A 88 3.83 2.31 -3.77
CA TYR A 88 2.43 2.66 -3.51
C TYR A 88 1.53 2.04 -4.57
N ALA A 89 0.65 1.12 -4.19
CA ALA A 89 -0.39 0.59 -5.08
C ALA A 89 -1.71 1.32 -4.84
N VAL A 90 -2.27 1.89 -5.89
CA VAL A 90 -3.53 2.63 -5.86
C VAL A 90 -4.55 1.90 -6.72
N VAL A 91 -5.60 1.40 -6.13
CA VAL A 91 -6.72 0.76 -6.82
C VAL A 91 -7.88 1.75 -6.91
N ASN A 92 -8.16 2.20 -8.13
CA ASN A 92 -9.28 3.08 -8.43
C ASN A 92 -10.14 2.43 -9.53
N GLY A 93 -10.91 1.43 -9.13
CA GLY A 93 -11.73 0.60 -10.01
C GLY A 93 -11.59 -0.88 -9.70
N GLU A 94 -11.31 -1.68 -10.70
CA GLU A 94 -11.27 -3.14 -10.57
C GLU A 94 -9.87 -3.67 -10.91
N VAL A 95 -9.31 -4.50 -10.05
CA VAL A 95 -8.04 -5.19 -10.30
C VAL A 95 -8.22 -6.69 -10.08
N TYR A 96 -8.14 -7.46 -11.17
CA TYR A 96 -8.29 -8.90 -11.13
C TYR A 96 -7.08 -9.64 -11.68
N GLY A 97 -6.97 -10.91 -11.33
CA GLY A 97 -5.89 -11.77 -11.77
C GLY A 97 -4.59 -11.55 -11.00
N SER A 98 -3.51 -11.99 -11.60
CA SER A 98 -2.19 -11.96 -10.95
C SER A 98 -1.65 -10.55 -10.69
N LEU A 99 -2.26 -9.50 -11.28
CA LEU A 99 -1.89 -8.12 -10.95
C LEU A 99 -2.32 -7.74 -9.52
N ALA A 100 -3.31 -8.44 -8.95
CA ALA A 100 -3.65 -8.30 -7.53
C ALA A 100 -2.45 -8.62 -6.61
N THR A 101 -1.54 -9.48 -7.06
CA THR A 101 -0.31 -9.80 -6.33
C THR A 101 0.63 -8.58 -6.24
N LEU A 102 0.61 -7.68 -7.22
CA LEU A 102 1.41 -6.44 -7.14
C LEU A 102 0.96 -5.55 -5.98
N CYS A 103 -0.35 -5.52 -5.67
CA CYS A 103 -0.85 -4.81 -4.49
C CYS A 103 -0.31 -5.42 -3.19
N ALA A 104 -0.16 -6.75 -3.12
CA ALA A 104 0.39 -7.42 -1.94
C ALA A 104 1.92 -7.28 -1.82
N ILE A 105 2.63 -6.97 -2.92
CA ILE A 105 4.06 -6.69 -2.91
C ILE A 105 4.35 -5.26 -2.49
N ALA A 106 3.50 -4.31 -2.90
CA ALA A 106 3.65 -2.90 -2.56
C ALA A 106 3.64 -2.68 -1.04
N ASP A 107 4.36 -1.64 -0.59
CA ASP A 107 4.46 -1.32 0.82
C ASP A 107 3.16 -0.72 1.37
N PHE A 108 2.46 0.07 0.55
CA PHE A 108 1.16 0.66 0.90
C PHE A 108 0.16 0.46 -0.22
N THR A 109 -1.05 0.06 0.16
CA THR A 109 -2.18 -0.10 -0.75
C THR A 109 -3.31 0.86 -0.41
N PHE A 110 -3.72 1.63 -1.41
CA PHE A 110 -4.79 2.62 -1.34
C PHE A 110 -5.96 2.18 -2.20
N PHE A 111 -7.14 2.23 -1.62
CA PHE A 111 -8.38 1.92 -2.32
C PHE A 111 -9.35 3.09 -2.23
N THR A 112 -10.08 3.36 -3.32
CA THR A 112 -11.32 4.10 -3.19
C THR A 112 -12.43 3.16 -2.72
N LYS A 113 -13.45 3.68 -2.04
CA LYS A 113 -14.60 2.87 -1.52
C LYS A 113 -15.29 2.01 -2.58
N LYS A 114 -15.17 2.38 -3.87
CA LYS A 114 -15.78 1.67 -5.01
C LYS A 114 -14.81 0.73 -5.72
N SER A 115 -13.66 0.45 -5.12
CA SER A 115 -12.64 -0.42 -5.71
C SER A 115 -12.84 -1.88 -5.33
N TYR A 116 -12.40 -2.75 -6.22
CA TYR A 116 -12.45 -4.20 -6.07
C TYR A 116 -11.10 -4.81 -6.41
N LEU A 117 -10.67 -5.77 -5.61
CA LEU A 117 -9.44 -6.51 -5.86
C LEU A 117 -9.65 -8.00 -5.59
N ALA A 118 -9.33 -8.85 -6.56
CA ALA A 118 -9.33 -10.30 -6.37
C ALA A 118 -8.42 -11.00 -7.37
N VAL A 119 -7.83 -12.12 -6.95
CA VAL A 119 -7.07 -12.99 -7.86
C VAL A 119 -7.97 -13.65 -8.90
N ASN A 120 -9.18 -14.03 -8.51
CA ASN A 120 -10.20 -14.56 -9.43
C ASN A 120 -11.32 -13.55 -9.59
N SER A 121 -11.58 -13.14 -10.84
CA SER A 121 -12.72 -12.25 -11.13
C SER A 121 -14.06 -12.96 -10.88
N PRO A 122 -15.15 -12.21 -10.68
CA PRO A 122 -16.51 -12.78 -10.54
C PRO A 122 -16.85 -13.76 -11.67
N LEU A 123 -16.49 -13.45 -12.91
CA LEU A 123 -16.71 -14.31 -14.07
C LEU A 123 -15.98 -15.66 -13.96
N VAL A 124 -14.73 -15.64 -13.49
CA VAL A 124 -13.94 -16.87 -13.30
C VAL A 124 -14.53 -17.71 -12.18
N ILE A 125 -14.96 -17.09 -11.09
CA ILE A 125 -15.60 -17.80 -9.96
C ILE A 125 -16.93 -18.40 -10.42
N ALA A 126 -17.76 -17.64 -11.14
CA ALA A 126 -19.05 -18.11 -11.68
C ALA A 126 -18.85 -19.30 -12.63
N ALA A 127 -17.90 -19.21 -13.55
CA ALA A 127 -17.59 -20.30 -14.49
C ALA A 127 -17.10 -21.57 -13.77
N LYS A 128 -16.37 -21.42 -12.66
CA LYS A 128 -15.80 -22.54 -11.91
C LYS A 128 -16.80 -23.20 -10.95
N THR A 129 -17.71 -22.40 -10.39
CA THR A 129 -18.65 -22.87 -9.33
C THR A 129 -20.08 -23.12 -9.84
N GLY A 130 -20.41 -22.64 -11.07
CA GLY A 130 -21.76 -22.65 -11.62
C GLY A 130 -22.74 -21.70 -10.89
N LYS A 131 -22.25 -20.81 -10.02
CA LYS A 131 -23.06 -19.84 -9.27
C LYS A 131 -22.92 -18.46 -9.89
N ASP A 132 -23.99 -17.68 -9.89
CA ASP A 132 -23.93 -16.26 -10.22
C ASP A 132 -23.19 -15.52 -9.09
N VAL A 133 -22.15 -14.77 -9.45
CA VAL A 133 -21.28 -14.04 -8.50
C VAL A 133 -21.15 -12.61 -8.97
N LYS A 134 -21.54 -11.68 -8.11
CA LYS A 134 -21.43 -10.24 -8.37
C LYS A 134 -20.08 -9.72 -7.87
N LYS A 135 -19.65 -8.59 -8.40
CA LYS A 135 -18.39 -7.94 -7.97
C LYS A 135 -18.45 -7.49 -6.50
N GLU A 136 -19.63 -7.15 -6.00
CA GLU A 136 -19.88 -6.79 -4.60
C GLU A 136 -19.63 -7.96 -3.62
N ASP A 137 -19.67 -9.20 -4.13
CA ASP A 137 -19.43 -10.41 -3.34
C ASP A 137 -17.93 -10.77 -3.28
N VAL A 138 -17.08 -10.06 -4.05
CA VAL A 138 -15.68 -10.45 -4.24
C VAL A 138 -14.75 -9.26 -4.08
N GLY A 139 -13.97 -9.26 -3.00
CA GLY A 139 -12.82 -8.37 -2.86
C GLY A 139 -13.15 -6.88 -2.79
N THR A 140 -14.21 -6.51 -2.08
CA THR A 140 -14.53 -5.10 -1.83
C THR A 140 -13.47 -4.44 -0.94
N ALA A 141 -13.29 -3.13 -1.08
CA ALA A 141 -12.40 -2.35 -0.23
C ALA A 141 -12.63 -2.60 1.26
N GLN A 142 -13.89 -2.60 1.70
CA GLN A 142 -14.26 -2.83 3.11
C GLN A 142 -13.96 -4.24 3.62
N ALA A 143 -14.06 -5.26 2.75
CA ALA A 143 -13.72 -6.63 3.15
C ALA A 143 -12.22 -6.81 3.26
N LEU A 144 -11.45 -6.21 2.35
CA LEU A 144 -10.00 -6.31 2.29
C LEU A 144 -9.28 -5.46 3.34
N ASP A 145 -9.87 -4.34 3.76
CA ASP A 145 -9.32 -3.46 4.80
C ASP A 145 -9.07 -4.21 6.12
N LYS A 146 -9.98 -5.14 6.47
CA LYS A 146 -9.83 -5.99 7.65
C LYS A 146 -8.75 -7.08 7.51
N THR A 147 -8.27 -7.34 6.32
CA THR A 147 -7.25 -8.39 6.07
C THR A 147 -5.82 -7.89 6.18
N GLY A 148 -5.62 -6.56 6.25
CA GLY A 148 -4.30 -5.94 6.22
C GLY A 148 -3.73 -5.71 4.81
N LEU A 149 -4.37 -6.24 3.76
CA LEU A 149 -3.94 -6.02 2.38
C LEU A 149 -4.13 -4.57 1.93
N VAL A 150 -5.13 -3.88 2.48
CA VAL A 150 -5.43 -2.47 2.17
C VAL A 150 -4.96 -1.61 3.32
N SER A 151 -4.02 -0.70 3.04
CA SER A 151 -3.50 0.20 4.06
C SER A 151 -4.47 1.36 4.34
N PHE A 152 -5.15 1.85 3.29
CA PHE A 152 -6.06 2.99 3.38
C PHE A 152 -7.26 2.84 2.44
N VAL A 153 -8.46 3.07 2.96
CA VAL A 153 -9.69 3.21 2.17
C VAL A 153 -10.12 4.67 2.20
N THR A 154 -10.25 5.28 1.03
CA THR A 154 -10.51 6.72 0.86
C THR A 154 -11.77 7.00 0.05
N GLU A 155 -12.28 8.22 0.12
CA GLU A 155 -13.41 8.66 -0.71
C GLU A 155 -13.01 8.84 -2.18
N GLY A 156 -11.78 9.26 -2.45
CA GLY A 156 -11.33 9.54 -3.81
C GLY A 156 -9.83 9.75 -3.96
N MET A 157 -9.43 10.08 -5.18
CA MET A 157 -8.01 10.21 -5.56
C MET A 157 -7.29 11.38 -4.88
N GLU A 158 -8.02 12.43 -4.50
CA GLU A 158 -7.40 13.59 -3.84
C GLU A 158 -6.89 13.21 -2.45
N GLU A 159 -7.72 12.53 -1.66
CA GLU A 159 -7.34 12.02 -0.36
C GLU A 159 -6.16 11.02 -0.43
N ILE A 160 -6.13 10.16 -1.48
CA ILE A 160 -4.99 9.28 -1.74
C ILE A 160 -3.72 10.08 -1.97
N ARG A 161 -3.80 11.15 -2.77
CA ARG A 161 -2.67 12.02 -3.07
C ARG A 161 -2.11 12.68 -1.82
N GLU A 162 -2.98 13.19 -0.96
CA GLU A 162 -2.62 13.80 0.32
C GLU A 162 -1.94 12.76 1.25
N LYS A 163 -2.50 11.57 1.38
CA LYS A 163 -1.91 10.50 2.19
C LYS A 163 -0.55 10.01 1.69
N ILE A 164 -0.38 9.88 0.38
CA ILE A 164 0.93 9.55 -0.22
C ILE A 164 1.95 10.64 0.11
N ALA A 165 1.55 11.91 0.04
CA ALA A 165 2.43 13.03 0.37
C ALA A 165 2.81 13.02 1.86
N GLU A 166 1.87 12.83 2.77
CA GLU A 166 2.12 12.73 4.22
C GLU A 166 3.12 11.62 4.55
N ILE A 167 2.91 10.41 3.99
CA ILE A 167 3.82 9.29 4.20
C ILE A 167 5.20 9.60 3.63
N THR A 168 5.23 10.14 2.41
CA THR A 168 6.50 10.44 1.73
C THR A 168 7.29 11.51 2.48
N GLU A 169 6.63 12.52 3.03
CA GLU A 169 7.26 13.55 3.85
C GLU A 169 7.95 12.94 5.08
N ILE A 170 7.29 12.01 5.77
CA ILE A 170 7.89 11.33 6.92
C ILE A 170 9.11 10.51 6.50
N VAL A 171 8.96 9.70 5.43
CA VAL A 171 10.00 8.75 5.00
C VAL A 171 11.19 9.42 4.32
N SER A 172 10.95 10.47 3.50
CA SER A 172 12.00 11.15 2.73
C SER A 172 12.77 12.20 3.52
N SER A 173 12.25 12.64 4.66
CA SER A 173 12.88 13.63 5.52
C SER A 173 13.09 13.06 6.92
N PRO A 174 14.08 12.18 7.12
CA PRO A 174 14.25 11.45 8.37
C PRO A 174 14.53 12.35 9.59
N MET A 175 15.03 13.55 9.35
CA MET A 175 15.24 14.56 10.39
C MET A 175 14.74 15.92 9.93
N LEU A 176 13.82 16.52 10.69
CA LEU A 176 13.38 17.91 10.49
C LEU A 176 13.89 18.72 11.68
N ASP A 177 14.90 19.58 11.45
CA ASP A 177 15.43 20.59 12.38
C ASP A 177 15.54 20.11 13.86
N ALA A 178 15.69 18.78 14.04
CA ALA A 178 15.76 18.17 15.36
C ALA A 178 17.21 18.24 15.89
N GLU A 179 17.40 18.86 17.02
CA GLU A 179 18.62 18.66 17.80
C GLU A 179 18.52 17.30 18.50
N LEU A 180 19.49 16.40 18.25
CA LEU A 180 19.50 15.01 18.75
C LEU A 180 19.37 14.85 20.28
N ASN A 181 19.42 15.95 21.03
CA ASN A 181 19.34 15.99 22.50
C ASN A 181 18.12 16.76 23.02
N ASP A 182 17.19 17.17 22.13
CA ASP A 182 16.00 17.84 22.59
C ASP A 182 15.12 16.87 23.37
N ALA A 183 14.83 17.22 24.62
CA ALA A 183 13.91 16.45 25.44
C ALA A 183 12.51 16.49 24.77
N VAL A 184 11.90 15.33 24.56
CA VAL A 184 10.50 15.25 24.19
C VAL A 184 9.66 15.37 25.47
N PRO A 185 9.09 16.56 25.78
CA PRO A 185 8.47 16.81 27.08
C PRO A 185 7.31 15.87 27.40
N ALA A 186 6.66 15.39 26.34
CA ALA A 186 5.54 14.45 26.45
C ALA A 186 5.97 13.07 26.99
N LEU A 187 7.20 12.62 26.74
CA LEU A 187 7.72 11.34 27.23
C LEU A 187 8.17 11.39 28.69
N ASN A 188 8.31 12.56 29.28
CA ASN A 188 8.77 12.73 30.69
C ASN A 188 7.67 12.37 31.72
N ASN A 189 6.43 12.17 31.34
CA ASN A 189 5.31 11.79 32.20
C ASN A 189 4.96 10.31 32.09
N ALA A 190 5.97 9.43 32.07
CA ALA A 190 5.85 8.00 31.82
C ALA A 190 4.95 7.21 32.80
N ASP A 191 4.66 7.74 33.98
CA ASP A 191 3.91 7.03 35.04
C ASP A 191 2.42 6.80 34.73
N LYS A 192 1.87 7.33 33.61
CA LYS A 192 0.46 7.22 33.23
C LYS A 192 0.26 6.97 31.72
N LEU A 193 1.22 6.36 31.06
CA LEU A 193 1.13 6.11 29.62
C LEU A 193 0.18 4.92 29.34
N ASN A 194 -1.00 5.23 28.84
CA ASN A 194 -1.83 4.26 28.14
C ASN A 194 -1.64 4.41 26.61
N ALA A 195 -2.14 3.44 25.83
CA ALA A 195 -2.00 3.44 24.38
C ALA A 195 -2.51 4.74 23.72
N ALA A 196 -3.61 5.31 24.22
CA ALA A 196 -4.18 6.55 23.70
C ALA A 196 -3.26 7.76 24.00
N ALA A 197 -2.67 7.82 25.20
CA ALA A 197 -1.73 8.87 25.57
C ALA A 197 -0.45 8.80 24.74
N ILE A 198 0.07 7.59 24.49
CA ILE A 198 1.24 7.39 23.61
C ILE A 198 0.92 7.83 22.18
N ALA A 199 -0.21 7.40 21.62
CA ALA A 199 -0.63 7.80 20.28
C ALA A 199 -0.78 9.33 20.16
N GLY A 200 -1.27 10.01 21.21
CA GLY A 200 -1.39 11.46 21.27
C GLY A 200 -0.06 12.23 21.36
N MET A 201 1.05 11.55 21.64
CA MET A 201 2.39 12.12 21.69
C MET A 201 3.14 12.03 20.36
N LEU A 202 2.64 11.24 19.41
CA LEU A 202 3.26 11.05 18.12
C LEU A 202 2.94 12.26 17.21
N GLU A 203 3.98 12.88 16.68
CA GLU A 203 3.87 14.03 15.78
C GLU A 203 3.61 13.54 14.34
N ASN A 204 2.72 14.22 13.62
CA ASN A 204 2.36 13.90 12.23
C ASN A 204 2.05 12.41 12.01
N ALA A 205 1.35 11.79 12.96
CA ALA A 205 1.11 10.36 12.97
C ALA A 205 0.12 9.91 11.89
N VAL A 206 0.55 8.98 11.05
CA VAL A 206 -0.28 8.29 10.05
C VAL A 206 -0.48 6.85 10.49
N GLU A 207 -1.70 6.49 10.91
CA GLU A 207 -2.02 5.11 11.26
C GLU A 207 -2.20 4.27 9.99
N VAL A 208 -1.44 3.18 9.89
CA VAL A 208 -1.46 2.24 8.75
C VAL A 208 -2.28 1.01 9.11
N ASN A 209 -3.10 0.52 8.19
CA ASN A 209 -3.94 -0.68 8.37
C ASN A 209 -4.83 -0.60 9.62
N ALA A 210 -5.50 0.52 9.86
CA ALA A 210 -6.24 0.80 11.10
C ALA A 210 -7.31 -0.25 11.46
N LEU A 211 -8.02 -0.83 10.46
CA LEU A 211 -9.07 -1.81 10.67
C LEU A 211 -8.59 -3.27 10.73
N CYS A 212 -7.34 -3.53 10.37
CA CYS A 212 -6.73 -4.84 10.55
C CYS A 212 -6.14 -4.94 11.95
N ALA A 213 -6.51 -5.98 12.71
CA ALA A 213 -6.01 -6.23 14.06
C ALA A 213 -5.93 -4.90 14.88
N PRO A 214 -7.05 -4.26 15.21
CA PRO A 214 -7.11 -2.89 15.73
C PRO A 214 -6.45 -2.73 17.12
N GLU A 215 -6.19 -3.84 17.82
CA GLU A 215 -5.45 -3.85 19.09
C GLU A 215 -3.95 -3.55 18.90
N ALA A 216 -3.41 -3.80 17.69
CA ALA A 216 -2.05 -3.44 17.33
C ALA A 216 -2.10 -2.23 16.38
N LYS A 217 -1.92 -1.05 16.92
CA LYS A 217 -1.88 0.21 16.15
C LYS A 217 -0.47 0.43 15.61
N THR A 218 -0.35 0.70 14.33
CA THR A 218 0.92 0.91 13.64
C THR A 218 0.94 2.31 13.04
N TYR A 219 1.94 3.11 13.41
CA TYR A 219 2.05 4.51 13.02
C TYR A 219 3.38 4.80 12.33
N LEU A 220 3.33 5.48 11.19
CA LEU A 220 4.44 6.29 10.73
C LEU A 220 4.28 7.68 11.35
N CYS A 221 5.31 8.19 11.98
CA CYS A 221 5.20 9.40 12.78
C CYS A 221 6.55 10.12 12.93
N ARG A 222 6.55 11.20 13.69
CA ARG A 222 7.76 11.83 14.19
C ARG A 222 7.75 11.83 15.71
N ILE A 223 8.93 11.73 16.28
CA ILE A 223 9.18 11.87 17.73
C ILE A 223 10.33 12.86 17.88
N GLY A 224 10.04 14.06 18.40
CA GLY A 224 11.03 15.14 18.48
C GLY A 224 11.62 15.51 17.12
N GLY A 225 10.80 15.54 16.05
CA GLY A 225 11.21 15.84 14.67
C GLY A 225 11.88 14.67 13.92
N ILE A 226 12.21 13.56 14.58
CA ILE A 226 12.85 12.39 13.95
C ILE A 226 11.77 11.44 13.43
N ALA A 227 11.91 10.99 12.18
CA ALA A 227 11.01 9.98 11.61
C ALA A 227 11.11 8.66 12.38
N ALA A 228 9.96 8.12 12.73
CA ALA A 228 9.87 6.90 13.53
C ALA A 228 8.69 6.04 13.07
N ALA A 229 8.82 4.73 13.26
CA ALA A 229 7.74 3.77 13.19
C ALA A 229 7.36 3.36 14.61
N ALA A 230 6.10 3.55 14.99
CA ALA A 230 5.61 3.23 16.32
C ALA A 230 4.57 2.12 16.27
N VAL A 231 4.70 1.15 17.17
CA VAL A 231 3.70 0.10 17.38
C VAL A 231 3.16 0.24 18.79
N VAL A 232 1.84 0.39 18.88
CA VAL A 232 1.15 0.57 20.16
C VAL A 232 0.11 -0.54 20.31
N PHE A 233 0.28 -1.38 21.35
CA PHE A 233 -0.72 -2.40 21.68
C PHE A 233 -1.76 -1.80 22.62
N ASP A 234 -3.03 -1.81 22.19
CA ASP A 234 -4.17 -1.25 22.91
C ASP A 234 -5.14 -2.36 23.29
N GLY A 235 -5.08 -2.81 24.53
CA GLY A 235 -6.00 -3.81 25.11
C GLY A 235 -7.19 -3.20 25.85
N GLY A 236 -7.40 -1.88 25.78
CA GLY A 236 -8.42 -1.18 26.57
C GLY A 236 -8.12 -1.27 28.08
N GLU A 237 -9.06 -1.79 28.86
CA GLU A 237 -8.88 -2.02 30.32
C GLU A 237 -8.04 -3.26 30.66
N ASN A 238 -7.85 -4.17 29.68
CA ASN A 238 -7.03 -5.36 29.80
C ASN A 238 -5.72 -5.21 29.04
N ALA A 239 -4.72 -6.06 29.36
CA ALA A 239 -3.53 -6.15 28.53
C ALA A 239 -3.88 -6.67 27.14
N ALA A 240 -3.32 -6.06 26.09
CA ALA A 240 -3.52 -6.54 24.73
C ALA A 240 -2.97 -7.96 24.56
N GLU A 241 -3.78 -8.86 24.04
CA GLU A 241 -3.34 -10.23 23.75
C GLU A 241 -2.54 -10.27 22.43
N LEU A 242 -1.38 -10.90 22.47
CA LEU A 242 -0.60 -11.18 21.27
C LEU A 242 -1.20 -12.40 20.57
N ASN A 243 -1.85 -12.15 19.43
CA ASN A 243 -2.40 -13.19 18.57
C ASN A 243 -1.71 -13.18 17.19
N ALA A 244 -1.98 -14.21 16.37
CA ALA A 244 -1.36 -14.34 15.06
C ALA A 244 -1.66 -13.15 14.11
N GLY A 245 -2.85 -12.55 14.24
CA GLY A 245 -3.26 -11.43 13.39
C GLY A 245 -2.49 -10.14 13.70
N ASN A 246 -2.39 -9.76 14.98
CA ASN A 246 -1.67 -8.56 15.36
C ASN A 246 -0.15 -8.70 15.18
N LEU A 247 0.41 -9.91 15.40
CA LEU A 247 1.82 -10.18 15.11
C LEU A 247 2.12 -10.13 13.60
N ALA A 248 1.23 -10.62 12.74
CA ALA A 248 1.39 -10.54 11.29
C ALA A 248 1.40 -9.08 10.83
N LYS A 249 0.46 -8.26 11.30
CA LYS A 249 0.42 -6.81 11.01
C LYS A 249 1.70 -6.10 11.42
N VAL A 250 2.16 -6.35 12.64
CA VAL A 250 3.39 -5.74 13.17
C VAL A 250 4.61 -6.16 12.36
N ARG A 251 4.70 -7.44 11.97
CA ARG A 251 5.80 -7.93 11.15
C ARG A 251 5.85 -7.22 9.80
N GLU A 252 4.73 -7.15 9.06
CA GLU A 252 4.66 -6.48 7.76
C GLU A 252 5.01 -4.99 7.87
N PHE A 253 4.54 -4.34 8.92
CA PHE A 253 4.87 -2.95 9.18
C PHE A 253 6.36 -2.75 9.51
N ALA A 254 6.95 -3.63 10.32
CA ALA A 254 8.37 -3.58 10.68
C ALA A 254 9.30 -3.93 9.50
N GLU A 255 8.84 -4.74 8.55
CA GLU A 255 9.61 -5.01 7.31
C GLU A 255 9.73 -3.78 6.41
N PHE A 256 8.79 -2.85 6.49
CA PHE A 256 8.85 -1.58 5.78
C PHE A 256 9.72 -0.55 6.50
N ALA A 257 9.56 -0.44 7.83
CA ALA A 257 10.23 0.54 8.69
C ALA A 257 11.74 0.33 8.82
#